data_dfbf42ea1168910d14d2057c1568803e
#
_entry.id   dfbf42ea1168910d14d2057c1568803e
#
_cell.length_a   1.000
_cell.length_b   1.000
_cell.length_c   1.000
_cell.angle_alpha   90.00
_cell.angle_beta   90.00
_cell.angle_gamma   90.00
#
_symmetry.space_group_name_H-M   'P 1'
#
loop_
_entity.id
_entity.type
_entity.pdbx_description
1 polymer ?
#
loop_
_entity_poly.entity_id
_entity_poly.type
_entity_poly.pdbx_seq_one_letter_code
_entity_poly.pdbx_strand_id
1 'polypeptide(L)'
;FGKKSQVAMHLSVPSFRHLLSCCQLGISAFVGEISSAVITTVFNMLLLNLAGNIGVAAYGVVANYSIVAVSVFNGLAQGTQPLFSESYGAGNSKDVHKILRYGILTCLIVEALVVICAWGMTDSLIAIFNSEQNLQLITYAQSGMRLYFLGFLLAGINILLVSYFSAVDDSLPAIVGSV
;
A
#
# COMPACT_ATOMS: atom_id res chain seq x y z
N PHE A 1 -22.05 -15.05 18.65
CA PHE A 1 -21.16 -16.18 18.31
C PHE A 1 -21.95 -17.47 18.53
N GLY A 2 -22.52 -18.01 17.43
CA GLY A 2 -23.37 -19.20 17.49
C GLY A 2 -22.54 -20.48 17.56
N LYS A 3 -23.18 -21.57 18.01
CA LYS A 3 -22.63 -22.94 18.14
C LYS A 3 -21.97 -23.54 16.88
N LYS A 4 -21.92 -22.81 15.75
CA LYS A 4 -21.29 -23.22 14.48
C LYS A 4 -20.00 -22.46 14.15
N SER A 5 -19.50 -21.59 15.03
CA SER A 5 -18.22 -20.92 14.81
C SER A 5 -17.09 -21.88 15.14
N GLN A 6 -16.21 -22.12 14.17
CA GLN A 6 -14.97 -22.89 14.36
C GLN A 6 -13.96 -22.14 15.25
N VAL A 7 -14.20 -20.86 15.50
CA VAL A 7 -13.36 -20.00 16.34
C VAL A 7 -14.07 -19.76 17.67
N ALA A 8 -13.61 -20.41 18.73
CA ALA A 8 -14.06 -20.15 20.09
C ALA A 8 -13.07 -19.19 20.77
N MET A 9 -13.60 -18.12 21.39
CA MET A 9 -12.80 -17.24 22.23
C MET A 9 -12.52 -17.96 23.55
N HIS A 10 -11.28 -18.39 23.76
CA HIS A 10 -10.77 -18.84 25.04
C HIS A 10 -9.77 -17.81 25.54
N LEU A 11 -10.00 -17.32 26.76
CA LEU A 11 -9.01 -16.52 27.50
C LEU A 11 -7.84 -17.45 27.90
N SER A 12 -6.77 -17.42 27.12
CA SER A 12 -5.52 -18.12 27.43
C SER A 12 -4.37 -17.12 27.49
N VAL A 13 -3.47 -17.33 28.43
CA VAL A 13 -2.24 -16.53 28.50
C VAL A 13 -1.36 -16.93 27.30
N PRO A 14 -1.01 -15.98 26.41
CA PRO A 14 -0.19 -16.32 25.24
C PRO A 14 1.19 -16.80 25.70
N SER A 15 1.67 -17.90 25.12
CA SER A 15 3.04 -18.37 25.33
C SER A 15 4.03 -17.35 24.78
N PHE A 16 5.17 -17.15 25.46
CA PHE A 16 6.24 -16.25 25.02
C PHE A 16 6.68 -16.52 23.56
N ARG A 17 6.68 -17.80 23.15
CA ARG A 17 6.98 -18.20 21.77
C ARG A 17 5.97 -17.65 20.76
N HIS A 18 4.67 -17.65 21.07
CA HIS A 18 3.65 -17.08 20.22
C HIS A 18 3.76 -15.55 20.13
N LEU A 19 4.10 -14.88 21.25
CA LEU A 19 4.37 -13.44 21.23
C LEU A 19 5.56 -13.11 20.33
N LEU A 20 6.64 -13.89 20.40
CA LEU A 20 7.81 -13.68 19.54
C LEU A 20 7.47 -13.84 18.06
N SER A 21 6.70 -14.86 17.70
CA SER A 21 6.25 -15.07 16.32
C SER A 21 5.36 -13.91 15.83
N CYS A 22 4.44 -13.42 16.65
CA CYS A 22 3.63 -12.24 16.31
C CYS A 22 4.50 -11.00 16.11
N CYS A 23 5.53 -10.78 16.95
CA CYS A 23 6.47 -9.68 16.76
C CYS A 23 7.26 -9.81 15.46
N GLN A 24 7.72 -11.01 15.11
CA GLN A 24 8.45 -11.24 13.86
C GLN A 24 7.59 -10.92 12.63
N LEU A 25 6.33 -11.33 12.61
CA LEU A 25 5.39 -10.98 11.54
C LEU A 25 5.08 -9.48 11.47
N GLY A 26 5.05 -8.81 12.63
CA GLY A 26 4.81 -7.36 12.72
C GLY A 26 6.00 -6.50 12.28
N ILE A 27 7.24 -7.05 12.29
CA ILE A 27 8.44 -6.30 11.92
C ILE A 27 8.37 -5.78 10.48
N SER A 28 7.84 -6.56 9.52
CA SER A 28 7.72 -6.13 8.13
C SER A 28 6.84 -4.89 7.99
N ALA A 29 5.68 -4.88 8.65
CA ALA A 29 4.78 -3.74 8.65
C ALA A 29 5.43 -2.51 9.33
N PHE A 30 6.09 -2.71 10.47
CA PHE A 30 6.79 -1.65 11.21
C PHE A 30 7.91 -1.02 10.38
N VAL A 31 8.73 -1.82 9.70
CA VAL A 31 9.80 -1.33 8.83
C VAL A 31 9.22 -0.55 7.65
N GLY A 32 8.13 -1.03 7.04
CA GLY A 32 7.44 -0.33 5.96
C GLY A 32 6.92 1.05 6.38
N GLU A 33 6.29 1.16 7.55
CA GLU A 33 5.80 2.43 8.08
C GLU A 33 6.94 3.43 8.38
N ILE A 34 8.05 2.97 8.98
CA ILE A 34 9.23 3.81 9.22
C ILE A 34 9.83 4.27 7.88
N SER A 35 9.98 3.37 6.91
CA SER A 35 10.52 3.70 5.58
C SER A 35 9.67 4.78 4.90
N SER A 36 8.36 4.64 4.92
CA SER A 36 7.42 5.65 4.39
C SER A 36 7.56 7.00 5.08
N ALA A 37 7.70 7.02 6.40
CA ALA A 37 7.87 8.26 7.17
C ALA A 37 9.20 8.95 6.82
N VAL A 38 10.29 8.19 6.71
CA VAL A 38 11.61 8.71 6.32
C VAL A 38 11.58 9.27 4.90
N ILE A 39 11.04 8.52 3.93
CA ILE A 39 10.92 8.96 2.53
C ILE A 39 10.12 10.26 2.45
N THR A 40 8.96 10.32 3.11
CA THR A 40 8.11 11.51 3.11
C THR A 40 8.84 12.72 3.70
N THR A 41 9.57 12.54 4.79
CA THR A 41 10.32 13.61 5.44
C THR A 41 11.45 14.12 4.55
N VAL A 42 12.24 13.22 3.96
CA VAL A 42 13.33 13.57 3.04
C VAL A 42 12.80 14.27 1.80
N PHE A 43 11.72 13.77 1.21
CA PHE A 43 11.07 14.41 0.06
C PHE A 43 10.58 15.82 0.36
N ASN A 44 9.92 16.03 1.50
CA ASN A 44 9.49 17.35 1.92
C ASN A 44 10.67 18.32 2.10
N MET A 45 11.77 17.87 2.72
CA MET A 45 12.98 18.68 2.86
C MET A 45 13.62 19.05 1.52
N LEU A 46 13.70 18.09 0.59
CA LEU A 46 14.24 18.35 -0.74
C LEU A 46 13.37 19.33 -1.51
N LEU A 47 12.06 19.15 -1.51
CA LEU A 47 11.12 20.03 -2.21
C LEU A 47 11.10 21.44 -1.61
N LEU A 48 11.23 21.56 -0.29
CA LEU A 48 11.34 22.84 0.39
C LEU A 48 12.59 23.60 -0.08
N ASN A 49 13.72 22.92 -0.23
CA ASN A 49 14.96 23.53 -0.69
C ASN A 49 14.95 23.86 -2.20
N LEU A 50 14.27 23.07 -3.03
CA LEU A 50 14.27 23.23 -4.50
C LEU A 50 13.18 24.19 -5.00
N ALA A 51 12.00 24.14 -4.43
CA ALA A 51 10.81 24.84 -4.93
C ALA A 51 10.05 25.62 -3.83
N GLY A 52 10.62 25.69 -2.62
CA GLY A 52 10.03 26.41 -1.50
C GLY A 52 8.69 25.80 -1.04
N ASN A 53 7.90 26.62 -0.35
CA ASN A 53 6.61 26.20 0.20
C ASN A 53 5.60 25.76 -0.87
N ILE A 54 5.68 26.31 -2.08
CA ILE A 54 4.80 25.95 -3.19
C ILE A 54 5.08 24.51 -3.67
N GLY A 55 6.36 24.11 -3.72
CA GLY A 55 6.75 22.74 -4.05
C GLY A 55 6.24 21.73 -3.03
N VAL A 56 6.34 22.05 -1.73
CA VAL A 56 5.80 21.21 -0.65
C VAL A 56 4.27 21.12 -0.72
N ALA A 57 3.59 22.24 -1.00
CA ALA A 57 2.14 22.25 -1.16
C ALA A 57 1.70 21.41 -2.37
N ALA A 58 2.39 21.53 -3.51
CA ALA A 58 2.11 20.69 -4.69
C ALA A 58 2.31 19.19 -4.43
N TYR A 59 3.38 18.83 -3.71
CA TYR A 59 3.59 17.45 -3.28
C TYR A 59 2.50 16.97 -2.31
N GLY A 60 2.04 17.83 -1.40
CA GLY A 60 0.93 17.54 -0.51
C GLY A 60 -0.35 17.14 -1.25
N VAL A 61 -0.65 17.80 -2.38
CA VAL A 61 -1.77 17.41 -3.25
C VAL A 61 -1.56 15.99 -3.79
N VAL A 62 -0.40 15.72 -4.38
CA VAL A 62 -0.07 14.40 -4.94
C VAL A 62 -0.12 13.31 -3.86
N ALA A 63 0.44 13.59 -2.67
CA ALA A 63 0.49 12.66 -1.54
C ALA A 63 -0.92 12.30 -1.04
N ASN A 64 -1.84 13.25 -0.96
CA ASN A 64 -3.22 12.97 -0.55
C ASN A 64 -3.94 12.00 -1.50
N TYR A 65 -3.75 12.17 -2.80
CA TYR A 65 -4.32 11.23 -3.78
C TYR A 65 -3.62 9.87 -3.75
N SER A 66 -2.32 9.84 -3.49
CA SER A 66 -1.58 8.57 -3.35
C SER A 66 -2.05 7.74 -2.16
N ILE A 67 -2.41 8.40 -1.03
CA ILE A 67 -2.98 7.71 0.13
C ILE A 67 -4.27 6.99 -0.23
N VAL A 68 -5.15 7.62 -1.01
CA VAL A 68 -6.40 7.00 -1.48
C VAL A 68 -6.08 5.78 -2.37
N ALA A 69 -5.17 5.92 -3.32
CA ALA A 69 -4.76 4.82 -4.20
C ALA A 69 -4.14 3.65 -3.42
N VAL A 70 -3.21 3.92 -2.51
CA VAL A 70 -2.59 2.91 -1.63
C VAL A 70 -3.64 2.19 -0.77
N SER A 71 -4.65 2.92 -0.29
CA SER A 71 -5.74 2.32 0.50
C SER A 71 -6.54 1.29 -0.29
N VAL A 72 -6.74 1.50 -1.61
CA VAL A 72 -7.39 0.52 -2.49
C VAL A 72 -6.53 -0.75 -2.59
N PHE A 73 -5.22 -0.62 -2.80
CA PHE A 73 -4.31 -1.77 -2.88
C PHE A 73 -4.19 -2.51 -1.56
N ASN A 74 -4.13 -1.79 -0.44
CA ASN A 74 -4.16 -2.39 0.90
C ASN A 74 -5.47 -3.16 1.14
N GLY A 75 -6.61 -2.62 0.70
CA GLY A 75 -7.89 -3.32 0.77
C GLY A 75 -7.89 -4.63 -0.01
N LEU A 76 -7.32 -4.62 -1.22
CA LEU A 76 -7.17 -5.81 -2.06
C LEU A 76 -6.24 -6.85 -1.40
N ALA A 77 -5.10 -6.41 -0.89
CA ALA A 77 -4.13 -7.25 -0.21
C ALA A 77 -4.71 -7.89 1.06
N GLN A 78 -5.37 -7.10 1.90
CA GLN A 78 -6.04 -7.59 3.12
C GLN A 78 -7.21 -8.54 2.81
N GLY A 79 -7.93 -8.30 1.71
CA GLY A 79 -9.01 -9.18 1.27
C GLY A 79 -8.51 -10.54 0.74
N THR A 80 -7.32 -10.58 0.14
CA THR A 80 -6.70 -11.82 -0.37
C THR A 80 -5.90 -12.58 0.68
N GLN A 81 -5.41 -11.92 1.71
CA GLN A 81 -4.56 -12.50 2.76
C GLN A 81 -5.19 -13.74 3.45
N PRO A 82 -6.47 -13.72 3.90
CA PRO A 82 -7.08 -14.91 4.49
C PRO A 82 -7.19 -16.07 3.52
N LEU A 83 -7.41 -15.81 2.22
CA LEU A 83 -7.46 -16.86 1.19
C LEU A 83 -6.10 -17.55 1.00
N PHE A 84 -5.00 -16.76 1.04
CA PHE A 84 -3.64 -17.31 1.02
C PHE A 84 -3.39 -18.18 2.25
N SER A 85 -3.69 -17.68 3.45
CA SER A 85 -3.45 -18.39 4.71
C SER A 85 -4.25 -19.68 4.80
N GLU A 86 -5.52 -19.68 4.38
CA GLU A 86 -6.38 -20.88 4.35
C GLU A 86 -5.85 -21.94 3.39
N SER A 87 -5.54 -21.54 2.14
CA SER A 87 -5.03 -22.46 1.12
C SER A 87 -3.65 -23.01 1.47
N TYR A 88 -2.79 -22.18 2.06
CA TYR A 88 -1.46 -22.58 2.52
C TYR A 88 -1.55 -23.56 3.69
N GLY A 89 -2.38 -23.26 4.70
CA GLY A 89 -2.62 -24.13 5.86
C GLY A 89 -3.25 -25.47 5.49
N ALA A 90 -4.05 -25.52 4.41
CA ALA A 90 -4.60 -26.76 3.85
C ALA A 90 -3.59 -27.57 3.00
N GLY A 91 -2.35 -27.05 2.79
CA GLY A 91 -1.33 -27.69 1.96
C GLY A 91 -1.63 -27.64 0.45
N ASN A 92 -2.58 -26.81 0.02
CA ASN A 92 -3.02 -26.74 -1.37
C ASN A 92 -2.24 -25.68 -2.16
N SER A 93 -1.01 -25.99 -2.54
CA SER A 93 -0.14 -25.10 -3.31
C SER A 93 -0.74 -24.66 -4.66
N LYS A 94 -1.61 -25.47 -5.27
CA LYS A 94 -2.25 -25.12 -6.55
C LYS A 94 -3.21 -23.94 -6.39
N ASP A 95 -4.00 -23.94 -5.34
CA ASP A 95 -4.93 -22.84 -5.08
C ASP A 95 -4.20 -21.57 -4.64
N VAL A 96 -3.12 -21.68 -3.87
CA VAL A 96 -2.25 -20.55 -3.52
C VAL A 96 -1.74 -19.83 -4.78
N HIS A 97 -1.19 -20.58 -5.75
CA HIS A 97 -0.72 -19.98 -7.02
C HIS A 97 -1.86 -19.39 -7.86
N LYS A 98 -3.03 -20.01 -7.83
CA LYS A 98 -4.21 -19.51 -8.54
C LYS A 98 -4.70 -18.19 -7.95
N ILE A 99 -4.79 -18.08 -6.63
CA ILE A 99 -5.15 -16.85 -5.91
C ILE A 99 -4.14 -15.75 -6.22
N LEU A 100 -2.84 -16.07 -6.16
CA LEU A 100 -1.78 -15.11 -6.48
C LEU A 100 -1.89 -14.57 -7.92
N ARG A 101 -2.11 -15.45 -8.89
CA ARG A 101 -2.27 -15.05 -10.29
C ARG A 101 -3.48 -14.14 -10.49
N TYR A 102 -4.62 -14.47 -9.89
CA TYR A 102 -5.81 -13.60 -9.97
C TYR A 102 -5.59 -12.28 -9.21
N GLY A 103 -4.94 -12.33 -8.06
CA GLY A 103 -4.56 -11.13 -7.31
C GLY A 103 -3.70 -10.18 -8.13
N ILE A 104 -2.64 -10.67 -8.77
CA ILE A 104 -1.76 -9.88 -9.64
C ILE A 104 -2.55 -9.29 -10.82
N LEU A 105 -3.39 -10.10 -11.48
CA LEU A 105 -4.21 -9.61 -12.59
C LEU A 105 -5.16 -8.49 -12.14
N THR A 106 -5.79 -8.65 -10.98
CA THR A 106 -6.67 -7.62 -10.41
C THR A 106 -5.90 -6.36 -10.04
N CYS A 107 -4.70 -6.50 -9.43
CA CYS A 107 -3.82 -5.36 -9.16
C CYS A 107 -3.50 -4.58 -10.46
N LEU A 108 -3.07 -5.26 -11.52
CA LEU A 108 -2.73 -4.63 -12.79
C LEU A 108 -3.92 -3.85 -13.40
N ILE A 109 -5.12 -4.43 -13.32
CA ILE A 109 -6.33 -3.73 -13.82
C ILE A 109 -6.61 -2.47 -12.97
N VAL A 110 -6.55 -2.59 -11.65
CA VAL A 110 -6.80 -1.48 -10.73
C VAL A 110 -5.71 -0.42 -10.86
N GLU A 111 -4.45 -0.79 -10.99
CA GLU A 111 -3.32 0.13 -11.22
C GLU A 111 -3.52 0.93 -12.51
N ALA A 112 -3.87 0.24 -13.61
CA ALA A 112 -4.15 0.91 -14.87
C ALA A 112 -5.32 1.91 -14.75
N LEU A 113 -6.40 1.53 -14.06
CA LEU A 113 -7.53 2.43 -13.79
C LEU A 113 -7.12 3.64 -12.95
N VAL A 114 -6.35 3.44 -11.88
CA VAL A 114 -5.85 4.54 -11.02
C VAL A 114 -4.99 5.51 -11.82
N VAL A 115 -4.07 5.00 -12.65
CA VAL A 115 -3.20 5.85 -13.48
C VAL A 115 -4.01 6.62 -14.53
N ILE A 116 -4.96 5.96 -15.22
CA ILE A 116 -5.83 6.61 -16.20
C ILE A 116 -6.69 7.70 -15.54
N CYS A 117 -7.26 7.43 -14.37
CA CYS A 117 -8.02 8.42 -13.62
C CYS A 117 -7.15 9.59 -13.15
N ALA A 118 -5.96 9.31 -12.60
CA ALA A 118 -5.04 10.34 -12.14
C ALA A 118 -4.59 11.26 -13.29
N TRP A 119 -4.30 10.70 -14.47
CA TRP A 119 -3.87 11.49 -15.63
C TRP A 119 -5.03 12.21 -16.32
N GLY A 120 -6.19 11.57 -16.44
CA GLY A 120 -7.36 12.13 -17.11
C GLY A 120 -8.05 13.23 -16.31
N MET A 121 -7.96 13.19 -14.98
CA MET A 121 -8.63 14.13 -14.08
C MET A 121 -7.66 15.04 -13.33
N THR A 122 -6.38 15.10 -13.73
CA THR A 122 -5.32 15.84 -13.02
C THR A 122 -5.76 17.26 -12.69
N ASP A 123 -6.30 18.02 -13.64
CA ASP A 123 -6.67 19.42 -13.45
C ASP A 123 -7.82 19.58 -12.45
N SER A 124 -8.84 18.72 -12.54
CA SER A 124 -9.96 18.72 -11.60
C SER A 124 -9.53 18.36 -10.18
N LEU A 125 -8.62 17.39 -10.07
CA LEU A 125 -8.08 16.95 -8.78
C LEU A 125 -7.25 18.06 -8.12
N ILE A 126 -6.41 18.76 -8.89
CA ILE A 126 -5.60 19.87 -8.38
C ILE A 126 -6.51 21.05 -7.97
N ALA A 127 -7.56 21.34 -8.74
CA ALA A 127 -8.48 22.42 -8.45
C ALA A 127 -9.15 22.33 -7.08
N ILE A 128 -9.39 21.11 -6.57
CA ILE A 128 -9.96 20.88 -5.23
C ILE A 128 -9.06 21.46 -4.13
N PHE A 129 -7.74 21.38 -4.30
CA PHE A 129 -6.75 21.83 -3.30
C PHE A 129 -6.16 23.22 -3.58
N ASN A 130 -6.43 23.80 -4.76
CA ASN A 130 -5.89 25.09 -5.20
C ASN A 130 -6.98 26.16 -5.26
N SER A 131 -7.56 26.48 -4.11
CA SER A 131 -8.58 27.53 -4.00
C SER A 131 -8.06 28.94 -4.39
N GLU A 132 -6.76 29.20 -4.25
CA GLU A 132 -6.10 30.46 -4.57
C GLU A 132 -5.71 30.58 -6.06
N GLN A 133 -5.96 29.55 -6.87
CA GLN A 133 -5.62 29.51 -8.29
C GLN A 133 -4.15 29.83 -8.60
N ASN A 134 -3.24 29.37 -7.74
CA ASN A 134 -1.80 29.59 -7.91
C ASN A 134 -1.27 28.77 -9.11
N LEU A 135 -0.84 29.47 -10.17
CA LEU A 135 -0.35 28.86 -11.40
C LEU A 135 0.92 28.01 -11.21
N GLN A 136 1.81 28.41 -10.31
CA GLN A 136 3.02 27.65 -10.02
C GLN A 136 2.69 26.32 -9.32
N LEU A 137 1.74 26.34 -8.39
CA LEU A 137 1.25 25.12 -7.73
C LEU A 137 0.64 24.16 -8.76
N ILE A 138 -0.17 24.67 -9.70
CA ILE A 138 -0.76 23.87 -10.77
C ILE A 138 0.34 23.17 -11.58
N THR A 139 1.34 23.93 -12.04
CA THR A 139 2.41 23.39 -12.90
C THR A 139 3.22 22.31 -12.19
N TYR A 140 3.59 22.53 -10.92
CA TYR A 140 4.32 21.54 -10.13
C TYR A 140 3.47 20.32 -9.80
N ALA A 141 2.21 20.52 -9.41
CA ALA A 141 1.31 19.42 -9.08
C ALA A 141 0.96 18.57 -10.31
N GLN A 142 0.75 19.17 -11.50
CA GLN A 142 0.51 18.44 -12.75
C GLN A 142 1.70 17.53 -13.11
N SER A 143 2.91 18.08 -13.09
CA SER A 143 4.12 17.32 -13.38
C SER A 143 4.35 16.23 -12.34
N GLY A 144 4.18 16.56 -11.06
CA GLY A 144 4.30 15.65 -9.94
C GLY A 144 3.28 14.51 -10.02
N MET A 145 2.01 14.82 -10.30
CA MET A 145 0.94 13.83 -10.42
C MET A 145 1.26 12.81 -11.52
N ARG A 146 1.62 13.28 -12.72
CA ARG A 146 1.93 12.40 -13.85
C ARG A 146 3.12 11.49 -13.56
N LEU A 147 4.20 12.05 -13.00
CA LEU A 147 5.43 11.30 -12.73
C LEU A 147 5.25 10.31 -11.56
N TYR A 148 4.61 10.76 -10.49
CA TYR A 148 4.39 9.96 -9.29
C TYR A 148 3.50 8.75 -9.56
N PHE A 149 2.39 8.94 -10.29
CA PHE A 149 1.46 7.86 -10.60
C PHE A 149 1.99 6.85 -11.62
N LEU A 150 3.08 7.15 -12.36
CA LEU A 150 3.80 6.12 -13.11
C LEU A 150 4.40 5.05 -12.19
N GLY A 151 4.89 5.44 -11.01
CA GLY A 151 5.41 4.50 -10.02
C GLY A 151 4.34 3.54 -9.47
N PHE A 152 3.07 3.93 -9.52
CA PHE A 152 1.96 3.08 -9.07
C PHE A 152 1.74 1.84 -9.92
N LEU A 153 2.27 1.78 -11.16
CA LEU A 153 2.18 0.59 -12.01
C LEU A 153 2.82 -0.67 -11.40
N LEU A 154 3.59 -0.53 -10.34
CA LEU A 154 4.22 -1.65 -9.62
C LEU A 154 3.87 -1.66 -8.12
N ALA A 155 3.28 -0.59 -7.60
CA ALA A 155 3.04 -0.44 -6.16
C ALA A 155 2.02 -1.44 -5.64
N GLY A 156 0.91 -1.66 -6.36
CA GLY A 156 -0.13 -2.60 -5.94
C GLY A 156 0.35 -4.05 -5.97
N ILE A 157 1.16 -4.42 -6.97
CA ILE A 157 1.77 -5.76 -7.04
C ILE A 157 2.70 -5.95 -5.84
N ASN A 158 3.53 -4.95 -5.51
CA ASN A 158 4.42 -5.04 -4.36
C ASN A 158 3.64 -5.23 -3.04
N ILE A 159 2.58 -4.44 -2.81
CA ILE A 159 1.71 -4.55 -1.63
C ILE A 159 1.06 -5.95 -1.56
N LEU A 160 0.58 -6.47 -2.68
CA LEU A 160 0.02 -7.82 -2.76
C LEU A 160 1.06 -8.89 -2.42
N LEU A 161 2.28 -8.79 -2.96
CA LEU A 161 3.37 -9.74 -2.70
C LEU A 161 3.81 -9.72 -1.23
N VAL A 162 3.92 -8.54 -0.60
CA VAL A 162 4.19 -8.43 0.83
C VAL A 162 3.11 -9.14 1.65
N SER A 163 1.84 -8.96 1.30
CA SER A 163 0.71 -9.65 1.94
C SER A 163 0.75 -11.16 1.72
N TYR A 164 1.10 -11.60 0.51
CA TYR A 164 1.29 -13.01 0.19
C TYR A 164 2.38 -13.66 1.04
N PHE A 165 3.60 -13.07 1.07
CA PHE A 165 4.71 -13.61 1.86
C PHE A 165 4.41 -13.61 3.36
N SER A 166 3.70 -12.60 3.85
CA SER A 166 3.24 -12.57 5.24
C SER A 166 2.22 -13.67 5.54
N ALA A 167 1.38 -14.04 4.57
CA ALA A 167 0.36 -15.07 4.72
C ALA A 167 0.91 -16.50 4.68
N VAL A 168 2.04 -16.72 3.97
CA VAL A 168 2.73 -18.04 3.89
C VAL A 168 3.86 -18.19 4.91
N ASP A 169 3.92 -17.30 5.91
CA ASP A 169 4.89 -17.31 7.02
C ASP A 169 6.36 -17.19 6.57
N ASP A 170 6.59 -16.52 5.43
CA ASP A 170 7.93 -16.20 4.93
C ASP A 170 8.24 -14.72 5.16
N SER A 171 8.84 -14.43 6.33
CA SER A 171 9.05 -13.07 6.79
C SER A 171 10.15 -12.31 6.05
N LEU A 172 11.18 -12.99 5.52
CA LEU A 172 12.30 -12.32 4.86
C LEU A 172 11.92 -11.61 3.56
N PRO A 173 11.24 -12.24 2.57
CA PRO A 173 10.75 -11.53 1.40
C PRO A 173 9.72 -10.45 1.72
N ALA A 174 8.89 -10.64 2.76
CA ALA A 174 7.94 -9.64 3.20
C ALA A 174 8.63 -8.37 3.71
N ILE A 175 9.71 -8.49 4.50
CA ILE A 175 10.51 -7.36 4.98
C ILE A 175 11.19 -6.64 3.81
N VAL A 176 11.83 -7.37 2.89
CA VAL A 176 12.51 -6.77 1.74
C VAL A 176 11.53 -6.03 0.82
N GLY A 177 10.33 -6.58 0.61
CA GLY A 177 9.29 -5.96 -0.20
C GLY A 177 8.62 -4.74 0.44
N SER A 178 8.69 -4.59 1.77
CA SER A 178 8.09 -3.47 2.50
C SER A 178 8.97 -2.20 2.54
N VAL A 179 10.24 -2.29 2.15
CA VAL A 179 11.20 -1.17 2.08
C VAL A 179 11.28 -0.62 0.66
#